data_99213bfe7a11200788f8a14ecd67029c
#
_entry.id   99213bfe7a11200788f8a14ecd67029c
#
_cell.length_a   1.000
_cell.length_b   1.000
_cell.length_c   1.000
_cell.angle_alpha   90.00
_cell.angle_beta   90.00
_cell.angle_gamma   90.00
#
_symmetry.space_group_name_H-M   'P 1'
#
loop_
_entity.id
_entity.type
_entity.pdbx_description
1 polymer ?
#
loop_
_entity_poly.entity_id
_entity_poly.type
_entity_poly.pdbx_seq_one_letter_code
_entity_poly.pdbx_strand_id
1 'polypeptide(L)'
;MDYNSTRSFTMTLAHRAVGDTRRGGFRQLRNYVDMCATLAKNQQQKDFFAYAQKALQRTDSCYYSLIHRLLDSVDEDRICTVGVNMGFGGLIYGASELKKQADLEGQPIAWITAARCGDERLSELLPKAARHGSFVWLLDATDTDPAQVVLLAKANPQSAFGLLADPSALTE
;
A
#
# COMPACT_ATOMS: atom_id res chain seq x y z
N MET A 1 2.26 -14.51 -15.60
CA MET A 1 0.99 -13.83 -15.27
C MET A 1 1.31 -12.35 -15.35
N ASP A 2 0.54 -11.58 -16.12
CA ASP A 2 0.83 -10.15 -16.25
C ASP A 2 0.39 -9.37 -14.98
N TYR A 3 0.86 -8.13 -14.86
CA TYR A 3 0.59 -7.27 -13.72
C TYR A 3 -0.92 -7.10 -13.47
N ASN A 4 -1.68 -6.80 -14.52
CA ASN A 4 -3.08 -6.46 -14.39
C ASN A 4 -3.92 -7.67 -13.93
N SER A 5 -3.67 -8.85 -14.49
CA SER A 5 -4.36 -10.08 -14.10
C SER A 5 -4.04 -10.46 -12.65
N THR A 6 -2.77 -10.33 -12.24
CA THR A 6 -2.37 -10.64 -10.85
C THR A 6 -2.95 -9.61 -9.88
N ARG A 7 -2.96 -8.32 -10.25
CA ARG A 7 -3.57 -7.26 -9.45
C ARG A 7 -5.07 -7.48 -9.27
N SER A 8 -5.80 -7.81 -10.34
CA SER A 8 -7.24 -8.10 -10.28
C SER A 8 -7.55 -9.28 -9.34
N PHE A 9 -6.77 -10.36 -9.46
CA PHE A 9 -6.91 -11.51 -8.56
C PHE A 9 -6.63 -11.12 -7.11
N THR A 10 -5.55 -10.36 -6.86
CA THR A 10 -5.20 -9.88 -5.52
C THR A 10 -6.28 -8.97 -4.95
N MET A 11 -6.91 -8.12 -5.78
CA MET A 11 -8.03 -7.28 -5.37
C MET A 11 -9.23 -8.11 -4.91
N THR A 12 -9.59 -9.16 -5.65
CA THR A 12 -10.66 -10.09 -5.27
C THR A 12 -10.36 -10.76 -3.92
N LEU A 13 -9.11 -11.18 -3.69
CA LEU A 13 -8.71 -11.75 -2.40
C LEU A 13 -8.76 -10.72 -1.27
N ALA A 14 -8.39 -9.47 -1.54
CA ALA A 14 -8.43 -8.39 -0.55
C ALA A 14 -9.87 -8.10 -0.11
N HIS A 15 -10.81 -7.97 -1.05
CA HIS A 15 -12.24 -7.81 -0.71
C HIS A 15 -12.76 -8.96 0.14
N ARG A 16 -12.45 -10.19 -0.23
CA ARG A 16 -12.82 -11.33 0.58
C ARG A 16 -12.21 -11.27 1.98
N ALA A 17 -10.93 -10.93 2.09
CA ALA A 17 -10.24 -10.86 3.38
C ALA A 17 -10.83 -9.75 4.28
N VAL A 18 -11.12 -8.56 3.74
CA VAL A 18 -11.74 -7.45 4.48
C VAL A 18 -13.16 -7.84 4.91
N GLY A 19 -13.98 -8.35 4.00
CA GLY A 19 -15.35 -8.77 4.29
C GLY A 19 -15.41 -9.90 5.34
N ASP A 20 -14.53 -10.91 5.24
CA ASP A 20 -14.46 -11.99 6.22
C ASP A 20 -13.96 -11.48 7.59
N THR A 21 -13.02 -10.53 7.61
CA THR A 21 -12.51 -9.94 8.85
C THR A 21 -13.59 -9.11 9.55
N ARG A 22 -14.39 -8.34 8.81
CA ARG A 22 -15.54 -7.60 9.36
C ARG A 22 -16.57 -8.52 10.02
N ARG A 23 -16.84 -9.68 9.41
CA ARG A 23 -17.81 -10.65 9.94
C ARG A 23 -17.25 -11.53 11.04
N GLY A 24 -16.03 -12.01 10.90
CA GLY A 24 -15.41 -13.01 11.77
C GLY A 24 -14.31 -12.50 12.69
N GLY A 25 -14.03 -11.19 12.64
CA GLY A 25 -13.06 -10.51 13.48
C GLY A 25 -11.60 -10.88 13.16
N PHE A 26 -10.70 -10.51 14.06
CA PHE A 26 -9.24 -10.63 13.88
C PHE A 26 -8.72 -12.06 13.69
N ARG A 27 -9.49 -13.06 14.05
CA ARG A 27 -9.13 -14.46 13.75
C ARG A 27 -9.01 -14.67 12.25
N GLN A 28 -9.94 -14.11 11.47
CA GLN A 28 -9.91 -14.22 10.01
C GLN A 28 -8.70 -13.48 9.43
N LEU A 29 -8.42 -12.28 9.93
CA LEU A 29 -7.23 -11.53 9.52
C LEU A 29 -5.93 -12.33 9.78
N ARG A 30 -5.80 -12.95 10.97
CA ARG A 30 -4.65 -13.82 11.26
C ARG A 30 -4.53 -14.97 10.27
N ASN A 31 -5.64 -15.65 9.96
CA ASN A 31 -5.63 -16.75 8.99
C ASN A 31 -5.13 -16.27 7.60
N TYR A 32 -5.52 -15.07 7.16
CA TYR A 32 -5.03 -14.51 5.90
C TYR A 32 -3.55 -14.15 5.96
N VAL A 33 -3.07 -13.59 7.06
CA VAL A 33 -1.64 -13.29 7.25
C VAL A 33 -0.82 -14.59 7.27
N ASP A 34 -1.30 -15.65 7.93
CA ASP A 34 -0.65 -16.96 7.97
C ASP A 34 -0.58 -17.59 6.56
N MET A 35 -1.67 -17.50 5.81
CA MET A 35 -1.70 -17.95 4.42
C MET A 35 -0.69 -17.18 3.57
N CYS A 36 -0.65 -15.86 3.68
CA CYS A 36 0.30 -15.04 2.94
C CYS A 36 1.77 -15.35 3.33
N ALA A 37 2.02 -15.64 4.61
CA ALA A 37 3.35 -16.04 5.09
C ALA A 37 3.84 -17.33 4.41
N THR A 38 2.95 -18.30 4.15
CA THR A 38 3.32 -19.54 3.43
C THR A 38 3.65 -19.30 1.95
N LEU A 39 3.15 -18.20 1.37
CA LEU A 39 3.38 -17.83 -0.03
C LEU A 39 4.59 -16.91 -0.22
N ALA A 40 5.22 -16.48 0.88
CA ALA A 40 6.38 -15.58 0.84
C ALA A 40 7.59 -16.25 0.17
N LYS A 41 8.13 -15.60 -0.88
CA LYS A 41 9.19 -16.16 -1.75
C LYS A 41 10.60 -15.73 -1.34
N ASN A 42 10.75 -14.53 -0.77
CA ASN A 42 12.04 -13.97 -0.40
C ASN A 42 12.10 -13.64 1.10
N GLN A 43 13.31 -13.38 1.60
CA GLN A 43 13.53 -13.12 3.04
C GLN A 43 12.76 -11.89 3.52
N GLN A 44 12.74 -10.82 2.75
CA GLN A 44 12.03 -9.58 3.13
C GLN A 44 10.52 -9.81 3.31
N GLN A 45 9.90 -10.60 2.42
CA GLN A 45 8.49 -10.98 2.55
C GLN A 45 8.26 -11.84 3.79
N LYS A 46 9.15 -12.81 4.06
CA LYS A 46 9.08 -13.65 5.26
C LYS A 46 9.16 -12.83 6.53
N ASP A 47 10.12 -11.90 6.60
CA ASP A 47 10.32 -11.02 7.76
C ASP A 47 9.10 -10.11 7.97
N PHE A 48 8.54 -9.56 6.90
CA PHE A 48 7.32 -8.74 6.96
C PHE A 48 6.14 -9.55 7.53
N PHE A 49 5.88 -10.74 7.02
CA PHE A 49 4.77 -11.56 7.52
C PHE A 49 5.01 -12.08 8.94
N ALA A 50 6.25 -12.43 9.30
CA ALA A 50 6.59 -12.79 10.67
C ALA A 50 6.33 -11.65 11.65
N TYR A 51 6.66 -10.41 11.26
CA TYR A 51 6.33 -9.23 12.05
C TYR A 51 4.82 -9.01 12.17
N ALA A 52 4.08 -9.12 11.05
CA ALA A 52 2.64 -8.99 11.04
C ALA A 52 1.94 -10.05 11.92
N GLN A 53 2.36 -11.31 11.85
CA GLN A 53 1.89 -12.38 12.71
C GLN A 53 2.10 -12.05 14.19
N LYS A 54 3.30 -11.60 14.57
CA LYS A 54 3.63 -11.20 15.95
C LYS A 54 2.78 -10.02 16.41
N ALA A 55 2.58 -9.01 15.55
CA ALA A 55 1.77 -7.83 15.87
C ALA A 55 0.30 -8.20 16.11
N LEU A 56 -0.25 -9.13 15.32
CA LEU A 56 -1.64 -9.58 15.42
C LEU A 56 -1.90 -10.60 16.53
N GLN A 57 -0.87 -11.17 17.15
CA GLN A 57 -1.01 -12.01 18.35
C GLN A 57 -1.26 -11.19 19.61
N ARG A 58 -0.84 -9.93 19.63
CA ARG A 58 -0.96 -9.03 20.77
C ARG A 58 -2.24 -8.21 20.66
N THR A 59 -3.26 -8.58 21.41
CA THR A 59 -4.56 -7.88 21.43
C THR A 59 -4.49 -6.47 22.04
N ASP A 60 -3.42 -6.18 22.81
CA ASP A 60 -3.11 -4.88 23.41
C ASP A 60 -2.28 -3.97 22.49
N SER A 61 -1.94 -4.43 21.30
CA SER A 61 -1.12 -3.63 20.38
C SER A 61 -1.92 -2.47 19.76
N CYS A 62 -1.25 -1.34 19.53
CA CYS A 62 -1.85 -0.19 18.84
C CYS A 62 -2.37 -0.55 17.44
N TYR A 63 -1.78 -1.55 16.78
CA TYR A 63 -2.24 -2.04 15.48
C TYR A 63 -3.64 -2.66 15.55
N TYR A 64 -4.00 -3.29 16.65
CA TYR A 64 -5.31 -3.87 16.85
C TYR A 64 -6.40 -2.80 16.83
N SER A 65 -6.21 -1.72 17.60
CA SER A 65 -7.17 -0.61 17.65
C SER A 65 -7.21 0.18 16.32
N LEU A 66 -6.06 0.32 15.65
CA LEU A 66 -5.98 0.97 14.34
C LEU A 66 -6.77 0.19 13.27
N ILE A 67 -6.51 -1.12 13.16
CA ILE A 67 -7.20 -1.98 12.19
C ILE A 67 -8.70 -2.01 12.47
N HIS A 68 -9.11 -2.07 13.75
CA HIS A 68 -10.52 -2.01 14.12
C HIS A 68 -11.18 -0.74 13.60
N ARG A 69 -10.58 0.43 13.87
CA ARG A 69 -11.10 1.72 13.38
C ARG A 69 -11.13 1.78 11.86
N LEU A 70 -10.13 1.26 11.16
CA LEU A 70 -10.13 1.21 9.71
C LEU A 70 -11.29 0.36 9.18
N LEU A 71 -11.50 -0.83 9.75
CA LEU A 71 -12.59 -1.72 9.35
C LEU A 71 -13.98 -1.13 9.63
N ASP A 72 -14.12 -0.35 10.70
CA ASP A 72 -15.40 0.23 11.12
C ASP A 72 -15.75 1.52 10.35
N SER A 73 -14.73 2.36 10.03
CA SER A 73 -14.97 3.72 9.56
C SER A 73 -14.56 3.98 8.10
N VAL A 74 -13.77 3.09 7.49
CA VAL A 74 -13.30 3.27 6.11
C VAL A 74 -14.05 2.33 5.17
N ASP A 75 -14.42 2.84 4.02
CA ASP A 75 -15.05 2.06 2.95
C ASP A 75 -14.17 0.87 2.50
N GLU A 76 -14.82 -0.26 2.20
CA GLU A 76 -14.13 -1.51 1.85
C GLU A 76 -13.27 -1.37 0.60
N ASP A 77 -13.80 -0.71 -0.44
CA ASP A 77 -13.06 -0.52 -1.70
C ASP A 77 -11.80 0.31 -1.47
N ARG A 78 -11.86 1.30 -0.58
CA ARG A 78 -10.69 2.12 -0.22
C ARG A 78 -9.65 1.33 0.55
N ILE A 79 -10.06 0.53 1.54
CA ILE A 79 -9.13 -0.35 2.27
C ILE A 79 -8.46 -1.31 1.31
N CYS A 80 -9.22 -1.97 0.44
CA CYS A 80 -8.71 -2.91 -0.55
C CYS A 80 -7.78 -2.23 -1.55
N THR A 81 -8.14 -1.06 -2.06
CA THR A 81 -7.33 -0.30 -3.02
C THR A 81 -5.97 0.07 -2.42
N VAL A 82 -5.96 0.67 -1.22
CA VAL A 82 -4.71 1.04 -0.54
C VAL A 82 -3.89 -0.20 -0.21
N GLY A 83 -4.52 -1.24 0.34
CA GLY A 83 -3.86 -2.48 0.70
C GLY A 83 -3.22 -3.19 -0.49
N VAL A 84 -3.91 -3.26 -1.63
CA VAL A 84 -3.37 -3.87 -2.86
C VAL A 84 -2.29 -3.00 -3.48
N ASN A 85 -2.46 -1.68 -3.51
CA ASN A 85 -1.45 -0.78 -4.07
C ASN A 85 -0.15 -0.79 -3.26
N MET A 86 -0.23 -0.79 -1.91
CA MET A 86 0.95 -0.90 -1.05
C MET A 86 1.52 -2.33 -1.04
N GLY A 87 0.67 -3.32 -0.82
CA GLY A 87 1.10 -4.71 -0.64
C GLY A 87 1.55 -5.34 -1.95
N PHE A 88 0.64 -5.52 -2.90
CA PHE A 88 0.99 -6.13 -4.18
C PHE A 88 1.79 -5.17 -5.06
N GLY A 89 1.29 -3.95 -5.28
CA GLY A 89 1.94 -2.96 -6.12
C GLY A 89 3.32 -2.59 -5.63
N GLY A 90 3.45 -2.17 -4.37
CA GLY A 90 4.72 -1.73 -3.79
C GLY A 90 5.64 -2.88 -3.37
N LEU A 91 5.19 -3.71 -2.40
CA LEU A 91 6.06 -4.68 -1.72
C LEU A 91 6.37 -5.94 -2.53
N ILE A 92 5.48 -6.36 -3.44
CA ILE A 92 5.67 -7.62 -4.19
C ILE A 92 6.15 -7.31 -5.60
N TYR A 93 5.29 -6.73 -6.43
CA TYR A 93 5.60 -6.49 -7.83
C TYR A 93 6.64 -5.37 -7.99
N GLY A 94 6.37 -4.20 -7.41
CA GLY A 94 7.23 -3.02 -7.51
C GLY A 94 8.62 -3.26 -6.95
N ALA A 95 8.74 -3.86 -5.78
CA ALA A 95 10.04 -4.21 -5.20
C ALA A 95 10.85 -5.15 -6.10
N SER A 96 10.19 -6.09 -6.80
CA SER A 96 10.86 -6.98 -7.77
C SER A 96 11.35 -6.21 -9.00
N GLU A 97 10.55 -5.29 -9.53
CA GLU A 97 10.94 -4.47 -10.70
C GLU A 97 12.05 -3.47 -10.33
N LEU A 98 11.93 -2.79 -9.18
CA LEU A 98 12.97 -1.88 -8.68
C LEU A 98 14.30 -2.59 -8.46
N LYS A 99 14.27 -3.84 -7.96
CA LYS A 99 15.48 -4.64 -7.83
C LYS A 99 16.14 -4.91 -9.19
N LYS A 100 15.36 -5.29 -10.21
CA LYS A 100 15.88 -5.49 -11.56
C LYS A 100 16.53 -4.22 -12.12
N GLN A 101 15.87 -3.07 -11.91
CA GLN A 101 16.43 -1.78 -12.34
C GLN A 101 17.70 -1.43 -11.56
N ALA A 102 17.71 -1.64 -10.24
CA ALA A 102 18.88 -1.42 -9.41
C ALA A 102 20.09 -2.28 -9.84
N ASP A 103 19.84 -3.55 -10.20
CA ASP A 103 20.85 -4.46 -10.68
C ASP A 103 21.40 -4.01 -12.06
N LEU A 104 20.56 -3.42 -12.92
CA LEU A 104 20.97 -2.87 -14.22
C LEU A 104 21.76 -1.57 -14.10
N GLU A 105 21.36 -0.70 -13.17
CA GLU A 105 21.97 0.63 -12.99
C GLU A 105 23.16 0.61 -12.02
N GLY A 106 23.39 -0.50 -11.32
CA GLY A 106 24.47 -0.65 -10.34
C GLY A 106 24.29 0.18 -9.08
N GLN A 107 23.07 0.67 -8.80
CA GLN A 107 22.75 1.48 -7.62
C GLN A 107 21.37 1.16 -7.06
N PRO A 108 21.18 1.29 -5.72
CA PRO A 108 19.89 1.02 -5.10
C PRO A 108 18.85 2.08 -5.51
N ILE A 109 17.62 1.64 -5.76
CA ILE A 109 16.49 2.50 -6.07
C ILE A 109 15.52 2.50 -4.89
N ALA A 110 15.07 3.69 -4.48
CA ALA A 110 14.17 3.84 -3.34
C ALA A 110 12.81 3.19 -3.59
N TRP A 111 12.33 2.43 -2.62
CA TRP A 111 11.01 1.82 -2.66
C TRP A 111 9.88 2.82 -2.38
N ILE A 112 10.12 3.80 -1.51
CA ILE A 112 9.22 4.93 -1.24
C ILE A 112 9.91 6.18 -1.75
N THR A 113 9.17 6.98 -2.52
CA THR A 113 9.66 8.27 -3.03
C THR A 113 8.89 9.40 -2.38
N ALA A 114 9.60 10.39 -1.84
CA ALA A 114 8.99 11.60 -1.31
C ALA A 114 9.02 12.72 -2.36
N ALA A 115 7.93 13.49 -2.44
CA ALA A 115 7.81 14.62 -3.35
C ALA A 115 6.90 15.71 -2.78
N ARG A 116 7.04 16.94 -3.24
CA ARG A 116 6.09 18.02 -2.92
C ARG A 116 4.86 17.89 -3.78
N CYS A 117 3.68 18.02 -3.19
CA CYS A 117 2.41 17.83 -3.90
C CYS A 117 2.21 18.85 -5.03
N GLY A 118 2.72 20.08 -4.87
CA GLY A 118 2.65 21.16 -5.87
C GLY A 118 3.68 21.07 -7.01
N ASP A 119 4.50 20.02 -7.08
CA ASP A 119 5.45 19.88 -8.20
C ASP A 119 4.69 19.48 -9.47
N GLU A 120 4.66 20.37 -10.46
CA GLU A 120 3.96 20.20 -11.74
C GLU A 120 4.42 18.95 -12.51
N ARG A 121 5.65 18.48 -12.26
CA ARG A 121 6.22 17.28 -12.90
C ARG A 121 5.61 15.97 -12.39
N LEU A 122 4.90 15.99 -11.24
CA LEU A 122 4.33 14.77 -10.68
C LEU A 122 3.35 14.07 -11.62
N SER A 123 2.56 14.84 -12.38
CA SER A 123 1.62 14.30 -13.36
C SER A 123 2.29 13.42 -14.42
N GLU A 124 3.54 13.73 -14.78
CA GLU A 124 4.33 12.94 -15.71
C GLU A 124 5.22 11.90 -15.03
N LEU A 125 5.74 12.21 -13.84
CA LEU A 125 6.66 11.32 -13.12
C LEU A 125 5.96 10.07 -12.58
N LEU A 126 4.77 10.23 -11.99
CA LEU A 126 4.02 9.13 -11.39
C LEU A 126 3.79 7.95 -12.35
N PRO A 127 3.21 8.16 -13.56
CA PRO A 127 3.02 7.05 -14.50
C PRO A 127 4.33 6.49 -15.06
N LYS A 128 5.38 7.31 -15.19
CA LYS A 128 6.71 6.83 -15.59
C LYS A 128 7.34 5.96 -14.50
N ALA A 129 7.32 6.42 -13.26
CA ALA A 129 7.86 5.70 -12.11
C ALA A 129 7.14 4.36 -11.88
N ALA A 130 5.81 4.31 -12.05
CA ALA A 130 5.03 3.09 -11.94
C ALA A 130 5.47 2.01 -12.95
N ARG A 131 5.88 2.40 -14.17
CA ARG A 131 6.42 1.45 -15.18
C ARG A 131 7.73 0.80 -14.73
N HIS A 132 8.48 1.46 -13.86
CA HIS A 132 9.74 0.97 -13.29
C HIS A 132 9.57 0.34 -11.89
N GLY A 133 8.32 0.21 -11.40
CA GLY A 133 8.03 -0.45 -10.13
C GLY A 133 7.89 0.49 -8.92
N SER A 134 7.98 1.80 -9.09
CA SER A 134 7.77 2.77 -8.00
C SER A 134 6.28 3.12 -7.88
N PHE A 135 5.61 2.52 -6.90
CA PHE A 135 4.16 2.68 -6.67
C PHE A 135 3.82 3.39 -5.36
N VAL A 136 4.79 3.59 -4.45
CA VAL A 136 4.54 4.15 -3.12
C VAL A 136 5.17 5.52 -3.00
N TRP A 137 4.34 6.50 -2.69
CA TRP A 137 4.73 7.91 -2.64
C TRP A 137 4.36 8.54 -1.31
N LEU A 138 5.24 9.37 -0.77
CA LEU A 138 4.95 10.25 0.34
C LEU A 138 4.88 11.69 -0.20
N LEU A 139 3.69 12.26 -0.22
CA LEU A 139 3.46 13.59 -0.75
C LEU A 139 3.42 14.63 0.37
N ASP A 140 4.29 15.60 0.31
CA ASP A 140 4.27 16.77 1.18
C ASP A 140 3.28 17.81 0.61
N ALA A 141 2.19 17.99 1.32
CA ALA A 141 1.13 18.96 1.02
C ALA A 141 0.97 19.99 2.16
N THR A 142 2.01 20.24 2.96
CA THR A 142 1.96 21.24 4.04
C THR A 142 1.65 22.64 3.53
N ASP A 143 2.15 22.98 2.34
CA ASP A 143 1.93 24.28 1.67
C ASP A 143 0.97 24.17 0.46
N THR A 144 0.20 23.08 0.33
CA THR A 144 -0.59 22.80 -0.86
C THR A 144 -1.98 22.29 -0.47
N ASP A 145 -3.00 22.63 -1.24
CA ASP A 145 -4.35 22.12 -1.06
C ASP A 145 -4.36 20.57 -1.15
N PRO A 146 -4.77 19.86 -0.08
CA PRO A 146 -4.88 18.39 -0.08
C PRO A 146 -5.76 17.83 -1.21
N ALA A 147 -6.69 18.63 -1.77
CA ALA A 147 -7.50 18.24 -2.91
C ALA A 147 -6.65 17.85 -4.13
N GLN A 148 -5.46 18.42 -4.29
CA GLN A 148 -4.55 18.04 -5.37
C GLN A 148 -4.06 16.60 -5.24
N VAL A 149 -3.88 16.07 -4.01
CA VAL A 149 -3.54 14.65 -3.78
C VAL A 149 -4.65 13.75 -4.27
N VAL A 150 -5.91 14.15 -4.07
CA VAL A 150 -7.06 13.39 -4.55
C VAL A 150 -7.07 13.31 -6.07
N LEU A 151 -6.73 14.40 -6.76
CA LEU A 151 -6.63 14.42 -8.23
C LEU A 151 -5.48 13.52 -8.72
N LEU A 152 -4.31 13.59 -8.08
CA LEU A 152 -3.18 12.73 -8.39
C LEU A 152 -3.51 11.24 -8.15
N ALA A 153 -4.19 10.92 -7.06
CA ALA A 153 -4.61 9.56 -6.75
C ALA A 153 -5.62 9.01 -7.78
N LYS A 154 -6.59 9.83 -8.20
CA LYS A 154 -7.54 9.45 -9.26
C LYS A 154 -6.86 9.22 -10.60
N ALA A 155 -5.85 10.02 -10.94
CA ALA A 155 -5.07 9.87 -12.17
C ALA A 155 -4.12 8.66 -12.14
N ASN A 156 -3.74 8.19 -10.93
CA ASN A 156 -2.79 7.11 -10.74
C ASN A 156 -3.35 6.02 -9.79
N PRO A 157 -4.43 5.30 -10.19
CA PRO A 157 -5.19 4.42 -9.31
C PRO A 157 -4.44 3.16 -8.87
N GLN A 158 -3.26 2.91 -9.41
CA GLN A 158 -2.37 1.81 -9.03
C GLN A 158 -1.31 2.20 -7.99
N SER A 159 -1.16 3.50 -7.69
CA SER A 159 -0.19 4.00 -6.72
C SER A 159 -0.81 4.14 -5.34
N ALA A 160 0.02 4.03 -4.30
CA ALA A 160 -0.33 4.33 -2.93
C ALA A 160 0.32 5.65 -2.50
N PHE A 161 -0.46 6.50 -1.88
CA PHE A 161 -0.03 7.83 -1.43
C PHE A 161 -0.14 7.93 0.09
N GLY A 162 0.96 8.27 0.76
CA GLY A 162 0.97 8.84 2.10
C GLY A 162 0.98 10.36 1.99
N LEU A 163 0.28 11.03 2.88
CA LEU A 163 0.15 12.49 2.89
C LEU A 163 0.77 13.07 4.14
N LEU A 164 1.68 14.02 3.98
CA LEU A 164 2.10 14.95 5.02
C LEU A 164 1.30 16.24 4.84
N ALA A 165 0.43 16.55 5.78
CA ALA A 165 -0.40 17.75 5.75
C ALA A 165 -0.62 18.28 7.17
N ASP A 166 -0.97 19.56 7.29
CA ASP A 166 -1.47 20.09 8.54
C ASP A 166 -2.83 19.42 8.87
N PRO A 167 -3.02 18.89 10.08
CA PRO A 167 -4.30 18.27 10.46
C PRO A 167 -5.50 19.19 10.30
N SER A 168 -5.32 20.50 10.45
CA SER A 168 -6.38 21.50 10.27
C SER A 168 -6.83 21.67 8.82
N ALA A 169 -6.00 21.29 7.86
CA ALA A 169 -6.32 21.32 6.43
C ALA A 169 -7.10 20.07 5.96
N LEU A 170 -7.21 19.05 6.81
CA LEU A 170 -7.96 17.82 6.53
C LEU A 170 -9.40 18.03 7.03
N THR A 171 -10.29 18.41 6.12
CA THR A 171 -11.74 18.44 6.38
C THR A 171 -12.37 17.09 6.07
N GLU A 172 -13.43 16.75 6.82
CA GLU A 172 -14.21 15.52 6.61
C GLU A 172 -14.85 15.45 5.21
#